data_2b82c6f01753a01c8fcafdb9735a16f2
#
_entry.id   2b82c6f01753a01c8fcafdb9735a16f2
#
_cell.length_a   1.000
_cell.length_b   1.000
_cell.length_c   1.000
_cell.angle_alpha   90.00
_cell.angle_beta   90.00
_cell.angle_gamma   90.00
#
_symmetry.space_group_name_H-M   'P 1'
#
loop_
_entity.id
_entity.type
_entity.pdbx_description
1 polymer ?
#
loop_
_entity_poly.entity_id
_entity_poly.type
_entity_poly.pdbx_seq_one_letter_code
_entity_poly.pdbx_strand_id
1 'polypeptide(L)'
;MTPNKIAVTGGLGSGKSAFCDILREMGYPVYSCDEINRELWTDENYCQDLSRMFPDCLTDGTIDKNKLSRKVFSDSSALETLNAFSHPRIMKRLLAHMNAVKGVVFAEVPLLFEGGYETLFDAVIALRRSQEARIEAVFHRDGLCRDEAVSRMQSQFEPALLERKNCIVVENDQDIGALYEKAKAVLRTLEIEQL
;
A
#
# COMPACT_ATOMS: atom_id res chain seq x y z
N MET A 1 -1.02 23.98 9.55
CA MET A 1 -2.30 23.26 9.38
C MET A 1 -2.04 21.79 9.67
N THR A 2 -2.71 21.20 10.62
CA THR A 2 -2.60 19.75 10.90
C THR A 2 -3.05 18.95 9.67
N PRO A 3 -2.26 18.00 9.18
CA PRO A 3 -2.64 17.21 8.03
C PRO A 3 -3.84 16.31 8.34
N ASN A 4 -4.77 16.20 7.41
CA ASN A 4 -5.97 15.37 7.56
C ASN A 4 -5.80 14.00 6.89
N LYS A 5 -5.22 13.94 5.69
CA LYS A 5 -5.02 12.71 4.92
C LYS A 5 -3.54 12.35 4.87
N ILE A 6 -3.18 11.24 5.47
CA ILE A 6 -1.78 10.84 5.60
C ILE A 6 -1.57 9.48 4.95
N ALA A 7 -0.64 9.41 3.99
CA ALA A 7 -0.25 8.14 3.40
C ALA A 7 0.84 7.46 4.23
N VAL A 8 0.73 6.14 4.40
CA VAL A 8 1.78 5.26 4.93
C VAL A 8 2.27 4.38 3.79
N THR A 9 3.54 4.51 3.43
CA THR A 9 4.15 3.79 2.32
C THR A 9 5.47 3.13 2.72
N GLY A 10 6.11 2.46 1.79
CA GLY A 10 7.39 1.77 1.96
C GLY A 10 7.42 0.47 1.18
N GLY A 11 8.60 -0.09 0.97
CA GLY A 11 8.79 -1.30 0.18
C GLY A 11 8.19 -2.58 0.80
N LEU A 12 8.21 -3.65 0.05
CA LEU A 12 7.84 -4.98 0.50
C LEU A 12 8.65 -5.38 1.74
N GLY A 13 8.00 -5.85 2.80
CA GLY A 13 8.66 -6.25 4.05
C GLY A 13 9.10 -5.10 4.96
N SER A 14 8.80 -3.83 4.64
CA SER A 14 9.22 -2.68 5.46
C SER A 14 8.45 -2.52 6.78
N GLY A 15 7.31 -3.20 6.96
CA GLY A 15 6.49 -3.13 8.16
C GLY A 15 5.36 -2.11 8.12
N LYS A 16 4.92 -1.67 6.93
CA LYS A 16 3.77 -0.77 6.76
C LYS A 16 2.53 -1.22 7.52
N SER A 17 2.15 -2.48 7.33
CA SER A 17 0.92 -3.02 7.96
C SER A 17 1.03 -3.00 9.48
N ALA A 18 2.18 -3.38 10.06
CA ALA A 18 2.41 -3.29 11.51
C ALA A 18 2.32 -1.84 12.02
N PHE A 19 2.86 -0.87 11.29
CA PHE A 19 2.74 0.53 11.63
C PHE A 19 1.27 1.01 11.54
N CYS A 20 0.55 0.57 10.52
CA CYS A 20 -0.87 0.86 10.37
C CYS A 20 -1.72 0.24 11.49
N ASP A 21 -1.38 -0.96 11.94
CA ASP A 21 -2.06 -1.62 13.07
C ASP A 21 -1.83 -0.84 14.37
N ILE A 22 -0.61 -0.35 14.61
CA ILE A 22 -0.33 0.55 15.74
C ILE A 22 -1.20 1.81 15.68
N LEU A 23 -1.36 2.44 14.51
CA LEU A 23 -2.23 3.60 14.37
C LEU A 23 -3.70 3.27 14.66
N ARG A 24 -4.18 2.07 14.24
CA ARG A 24 -5.53 1.59 14.58
C ARG A 24 -5.70 1.38 16.08
N GLU A 25 -4.70 0.79 16.76
CA GLU A 25 -4.68 0.62 18.21
C GLU A 25 -4.72 1.96 18.97
N MET A 26 -4.11 3.00 18.38
CA MET A 26 -4.18 4.38 18.90
C MET A 26 -5.52 5.09 18.62
N GLY A 27 -6.48 4.41 17.95
CA GLY A 27 -7.82 4.95 17.68
C GLY A 27 -7.97 5.69 16.35
N TYR A 28 -6.93 5.75 15.48
CA TYR A 28 -7.03 6.43 14.20
C TYR A 28 -7.67 5.55 13.12
N PRO A 29 -8.53 6.11 12.28
CA PRO A 29 -9.03 5.41 11.10
C PRO A 29 -7.89 5.19 10.09
N VAL A 30 -7.72 3.94 9.66
CA VAL A 30 -6.70 3.55 8.69
C VAL A 30 -7.34 2.70 7.60
N TYR A 31 -7.28 3.16 6.37
CA TYR A 31 -7.68 2.41 5.18
C TYR A 31 -6.47 1.76 4.52
N SER A 32 -6.70 0.72 3.69
CA SER A 32 -5.66 0.05 2.94
C SER A 32 -6.05 -0.05 1.47
N CYS A 33 -5.10 0.21 0.55
CA CYS A 33 -5.32 -0.02 -0.88
C CYS A 33 -5.72 -1.47 -1.19
N ASP A 34 -5.20 -2.45 -0.42
CA ASP A 34 -5.54 -3.86 -0.60
C ASP A 34 -6.99 -4.15 -0.17
N GLU A 35 -7.49 -3.49 0.88
CA GLU A 35 -8.90 -3.58 1.30
C GLU A 35 -9.81 -2.94 0.27
N ILE A 36 -9.46 -1.76 -0.22
CA ILE A 36 -10.19 -1.07 -1.29
C ILE A 36 -10.21 -1.90 -2.58
N ASN A 37 -9.10 -2.54 -2.94
CA ASN A 37 -9.07 -3.44 -4.09
C ASN A 37 -10.03 -4.63 -3.89
N ARG A 38 -10.07 -5.23 -2.70
CA ARG A 38 -11.04 -6.30 -2.39
C ARG A 38 -12.49 -5.83 -2.50
N GLU A 39 -12.78 -4.60 -2.05
CA GLU A 39 -14.09 -3.97 -2.19
C GLU A 39 -14.46 -3.80 -3.67
N LEU A 40 -13.56 -3.29 -4.52
CA LEU A 40 -13.81 -3.13 -5.96
C LEU A 40 -14.16 -4.45 -6.65
N TRP A 41 -13.62 -5.58 -6.20
CA TRP A 41 -13.98 -6.89 -6.73
C TRP A 41 -15.42 -7.32 -6.40
N THR A 42 -16.15 -6.59 -5.57
CA THR A 42 -17.59 -6.79 -5.34
C THR A 42 -18.47 -5.87 -6.20
N ASP A 43 -17.86 -4.94 -6.93
CA ASP A 43 -18.53 -4.02 -7.84
C ASP A 43 -18.73 -4.69 -9.22
N GLU A 44 -19.97 -4.88 -9.63
CA GLU A 44 -20.31 -5.55 -10.88
C GLU A 44 -19.74 -4.84 -12.10
N ASN A 45 -19.76 -3.50 -12.14
CA ASN A 45 -19.22 -2.72 -13.25
C ASN A 45 -17.69 -2.91 -13.37
N TYR A 46 -17.00 -2.90 -12.21
CA TYR A 46 -15.55 -3.17 -12.18
C TYR A 46 -15.23 -4.56 -12.73
N CYS A 47 -15.98 -5.58 -12.32
CA CYS A 47 -15.80 -6.95 -12.81
C CYS A 47 -16.15 -7.10 -14.29
N GLN A 48 -17.20 -6.42 -14.78
CA GLN A 48 -17.57 -6.41 -16.20
C GLN A 48 -16.48 -5.75 -17.06
N ASP A 49 -15.91 -4.62 -16.62
CA ASP A 49 -14.82 -3.96 -17.32
C ASP A 49 -13.58 -4.87 -17.40
N LEU A 50 -13.21 -5.54 -16.30
CA LEU A 50 -12.13 -6.53 -16.29
C LEU A 50 -12.42 -7.70 -17.26
N SER A 51 -13.67 -8.16 -17.31
CA SER A 51 -14.07 -9.24 -18.24
C SER A 51 -13.88 -8.85 -19.72
N ARG A 52 -14.16 -7.58 -20.06
CA ARG A 52 -13.95 -7.04 -21.41
C ARG A 52 -12.45 -6.91 -21.74
N MET A 53 -11.65 -6.51 -20.75
CA MET A 53 -10.20 -6.31 -20.93
C MET A 53 -9.42 -7.63 -20.98
N PHE A 54 -9.90 -8.65 -20.27
CA PHE A 54 -9.24 -9.95 -20.14
C PHE A 54 -10.18 -11.11 -20.50
N PRO A 55 -10.63 -11.21 -21.76
CA PRO A 55 -11.62 -12.22 -22.15
C PRO A 55 -11.12 -13.66 -21.98
N ASP A 56 -9.79 -13.88 -22.04
CA ASP A 56 -9.18 -15.19 -21.82
C ASP A 56 -9.16 -15.62 -20.34
N CYS A 57 -9.51 -14.70 -19.43
CA CYS A 57 -9.52 -14.95 -18.00
C CYS A 57 -10.93 -15.18 -17.42
N LEU A 58 -11.88 -15.62 -18.24
CA LEU A 58 -13.25 -15.86 -17.82
C LEU A 58 -13.48 -17.30 -17.36
N THR A 59 -14.41 -17.49 -16.41
CA THR A 59 -15.07 -18.75 -16.06
C THR A 59 -16.57 -18.46 -16.00
N ASP A 60 -17.36 -19.22 -16.73
CA ASP A 60 -18.84 -19.04 -16.81
C ASP A 60 -19.27 -17.59 -17.15
N GLY A 61 -18.50 -16.93 -18.04
CA GLY A 61 -18.79 -15.55 -18.48
C GLY A 61 -18.37 -14.45 -17.51
N THR A 62 -17.79 -14.78 -16.34
CA THR A 62 -17.31 -13.85 -15.33
C THR A 62 -15.80 -13.90 -15.18
N ILE A 63 -15.20 -12.76 -14.75
CA ILE A 63 -13.75 -12.70 -14.54
C ILE A 63 -13.30 -13.64 -13.42
N ASP A 64 -12.34 -14.50 -13.72
CA ASP A 64 -11.73 -15.44 -12.77
C ASP A 64 -10.42 -14.85 -12.23
N LYS A 65 -10.40 -14.59 -10.92
CA LYS A 65 -9.23 -14.02 -10.22
C LYS A 65 -7.96 -14.87 -10.39
N ASN A 66 -8.09 -16.19 -10.37
CA ASN A 66 -6.93 -17.08 -10.47
C ASN A 66 -6.37 -17.11 -11.89
N LYS A 67 -7.23 -17.08 -12.91
CA LYS A 67 -6.80 -16.98 -14.30
C LYS A 67 -6.12 -15.64 -14.57
N LEU A 68 -6.75 -14.54 -14.12
CA LEU A 68 -6.18 -13.20 -14.25
C LEU A 68 -4.84 -13.09 -13.52
N SER A 69 -4.74 -13.58 -12.29
CA SER A 69 -3.50 -13.61 -11.52
C SER A 69 -2.39 -14.32 -12.28
N ARG A 70 -2.65 -15.55 -12.79
CA ARG A 70 -1.66 -16.30 -13.57
C ARG A 70 -1.22 -15.54 -14.82
N LYS A 71 -2.16 -14.92 -15.54
CA LYS A 71 -1.88 -14.14 -16.74
C LYS A 71 -0.94 -12.97 -16.42
N VAL A 72 -1.27 -12.13 -15.44
CA VAL A 72 -0.46 -10.94 -15.12
C VAL A 72 0.90 -11.26 -14.49
N PHE A 73 1.04 -12.43 -13.85
CA PHE A 73 2.34 -12.88 -13.37
C PHE A 73 3.27 -13.38 -14.49
N SER A 74 2.73 -13.82 -15.62
CA SER A 74 3.50 -14.34 -16.75
C SER A 74 3.63 -13.34 -17.91
N ASP A 75 2.89 -12.23 -17.89
CA ASP A 75 2.81 -11.24 -18.96
C ASP A 75 2.86 -9.81 -18.38
N SER A 76 4.02 -9.15 -18.54
CA SER A 76 4.23 -7.79 -18.03
C SER A 76 3.28 -6.76 -18.65
N SER A 77 2.92 -6.91 -19.94
CA SER A 77 1.98 -6.02 -20.61
C SER A 77 0.57 -6.17 -20.05
N ALA A 78 0.15 -7.39 -19.72
CA ALA A 78 -1.11 -7.65 -19.02
C ALA A 78 -1.11 -7.06 -17.62
N LEU A 79 0.01 -7.14 -16.89
CA LEU A 79 0.17 -6.52 -15.58
C LEU A 79 0.07 -4.99 -15.65
N GLU A 80 0.76 -4.36 -16.61
CA GLU A 80 0.68 -2.91 -16.85
C GLU A 80 -0.76 -2.47 -17.16
N THR A 81 -1.44 -3.22 -18.03
CA THR A 81 -2.84 -2.98 -18.37
C THR A 81 -3.76 -3.06 -17.15
N LEU A 82 -3.60 -4.10 -16.32
CA LEU A 82 -4.36 -4.24 -15.09
C LEU A 82 -4.07 -3.09 -14.11
N ASN A 83 -2.81 -2.73 -13.93
CA ASN A 83 -2.40 -1.65 -13.03
C ASN A 83 -2.94 -0.30 -13.50
N ALA A 84 -2.84 0.02 -14.78
CA ALA A 84 -3.37 1.26 -15.37
C ALA A 84 -4.90 1.37 -15.20
N PHE A 85 -5.61 0.26 -15.20
CA PHE A 85 -7.04 0.21 -14.95
C PHE A 85 -7.40 0.30 -13.46
N SER A 86 -6.71 -0.48 -12.64
CA SER A 86 -7.09 -0.70 -11.22
C SER A 86 -6.61 0.43 -10.30
N HIS A 87 -5.36 0.88 -10.43
CA HIS A 87 -4.77 1.84 -9.50
C HIS A 87 -5.57 3.17 -9.40
N PRO A 88 -5.97 3.83 -10.50
CA PRO A 88 -6.77 5.05 -10.40
C PRO A 88 -8.12 4.83 -9.71
N ARG A 89 -8.73 3.65 -9.90
CA ARG A 89 -10.02 3.30 -9.28
C ARG A 89 -9.87 3.05 -7.79
N ILE A 90 -8.80 2.35 -7.39
CA ILE A 90 -8.44 2.14 -5.99
C ILE A 90 -8.22 3.51 -5.32
N MET A 91 -7.40 4.37 -5.91
CA MET A 91 -7.12 5.70 -5.34
C MET A 91 -8.37 6.57 -5.24
N LYS A 92 -9.21 6.58 -6.27
CA LYS A 92 -10.49 7.31 -6.24
C LYS A 92 -11.39 6.84 -5.11
N ARG A 93 -11.54 5.53 -4.92
CA ARG A 93 -12.38 4.95 -3.87
C ARG A 93 -11.78 5.20 -2.49
N LEU A 94 -10.46 5.02 -2.35
CA LEU A 94 -9.73 5.32 -1.11
C LEU A 94 -9.93 6.77 -0.68
N LEU A 95 -9.72 7.73 -1.57
CA LEU A 95 -9.91 9.15 -1.27
C LEU A 95 -11.36 9.50 -0.94
N ALA A 96 -12.34 8.84 -1.55
CA ALA A 96 -13.74 9.01 -1.21
C ALA A 96 -14.02 8.57 0.24
N HIS A 97 -13.49 7.42 0.68
CA HIS A 97 -13.59 6.98 2.07
C HIS A 97 -12.88 7.94 3.03
N MET A 98 -11.65 8.36 2.72
CA MET A 98 -10.90 9.30 3.56
C MET A 98 -11.59 10.66 3.69
N ASN A 99 -12.20 11.17 2.62
CA ASN A 99 -12.92 12.46 2.64
C ASN A 99 -14.21 12.41 3.47
N ALA A 100 -14.77 11.24 3.73
CA ALA A 100 -15.94 11.07 4.59
C ALA A 100 -15.58 11.09 6.09
N VAL A 101 -14.31 10.97 6.44
CA VAL A 101 -13.82 11.00 7.84
C VAL A 101 -13.62 12.45 8.29
N LYS A 102 -14.11 12.77 9.49
CA LYS A 102 -13.79 14.05 10.15
C LYS A 102 -12.50 13.90 10.96
N GLY A 103 -11.52 14.77 10.69
CA GLY A 103 -10.23 14.74 11.37
C GLY A 103 -9.18 13.94 10.61
N VAL A 104 -8.19 13.44 11.34
CA VAL A 104 -7.03 12.75 10.78
C VAL A 104 -7.38 11.33 10.37
N VAL A 105 -6.96 10.95 9.18
CA VAL A 105 -7.14 9.60 8.62
C VAL A 105 -5.88 9.15 7.89
N PHE A 106 -5.53 7.90 8.06
CA PHE A 106 -4.36 7.29 7.42
C PHE A 106 -4.76 6.34 6.31
N ALA A 107 -3.84 6.13 5.36
CA ALA A 107 -4.00 5.12 4.31
C ALA A 107 -2.70 4.37 4.07
N GLU A 108 -2.74 3.04 4.06
CA GLU A 108 -1.64 2.21 3.58
C GLU A 108 -1.66 2.18 2.05
N VAL A 109 -0.61 2.75 1.43
CA VAL A 109 -0.46 2.89 -0.02
C VAL A 109 0.89 2.31 -0.46
N PRO A 110 0.95 1.02 -0.86
CA PRO A 110 2.21 0.34 -1.15
C PRO A 110 3.03 0.94 -2.29
N LEU A 111 2.37 1.38 -3.37
CA LEU A 111 3.00 1.89 -4.60
C LEU A 111 2.77 3.40 -4.76
N LEU A 112 2.92 4.16 -3.67
CA LEU A 112 2.63 5.58 -3.63
C LEU A 112 3.49 6.39 -4.61
N PHE A 113 4.80 6.20 -4.55
CA PHE A 113 5.76 6.95 -5.35
C PHE A 113 5.83 6.47 -6.80
N GLU A 114 5.68 5.16 -7.02
CA GLU A 114 5.63 4.54 -8.35
C GLU A 114 4.42 5.04 -9.15
N GLY A 115 3.30 5.24 -8.47
CA GLY A 115 2.07 5.77 -9.07
C GLY A 115 1.98 7.28 -9.13
N GLY A 116 2.94 8.03 -8.52
CA GLY A 116 2.89 9.48 -8.46
C GLY A 116 1.75 10.05 -7.61
N TYR A 117 1.30 9.29 -6.60
CA TYR A 117 0.12 9.64 -5.80
C TYR A 117 0.42 10.47 -4.55
N GLU A 118 1.68 10.80 -4.28
CA GLU A 118 2.10 11.54 -3.07
C GLU A 118 1.40 12.89 -2.91
N THR A 119 1.08 13.55 -4.01
CA THR A 119 0.41 14.86 -4.01
C THR A 119 -1.07 14.81 -3.63
N LEU A 120 -1.66 13.63 -3.51
CA LEU A 120 -3.05 13.43 -3.09
C LEU A 120 -3.22 13.42 -1.56
N PHE A 121 -2.10 13.45 -0.83
CA PHE A 121 -2.07 13.39 0.63
C PHE A 121 -1.42 14.65 1.21
N ASP A 122 -1.84 15.04 2.40
CA ASP A 122 -1.30 16.22 3.10
C ASP A 122 0.07 15.93 3.70
N ALA A 123 0.33 14.65 4.06
CA ALA A 123 1.63 14.18 4.53
C ALA A 123 1.87 12.73 4.12
N VAL A 124 3.13 12.33 4.05
CA VAL A 124 3.56 10.98 3.73
C VAL A 124 4.52 10.46 4.80
N ILE A 125 4.25 9.27 5.31
CA ILE A 125 5.11 8.50 6.20
C ILE A 125 5.67 7.33 5.40
N ALA A 126 6.98 7.22 5.30
CA ALA A 126 7.65 6.17 4.55
C ALA A 126 8.43 5.23 5.49
N LEU A 127 8.02 3.97 5.56
CA LEU A 127 8.72 2.93 6.34
C LEU A 127 9.95 2.47 5.58
N ARG A 128 11.12 2.56 6.22
CA ARG A 128 12.39 2.04 5.72
C ARG A 128 12.87 0.92 6.63
N ARG A 129 13.39 -0.14 6.03
CA ARG A 129 13.95 -1.29 6.74
C ARG A 129 15.09 -1.85 5.91
N SER A 130 16.11 -2.41 6.57
CA SER A 130 17.24 -3.05 5.90
C SER A 130 16.77 -4.17 4.97
N GLN A 131 17.50 -4.40 3.88
CA GLN A 131 17.12 -5.41 2.89
C GLN A 131 17.03 -6.81 3.50
N GLU A 132 17.98 -7.17 4.35
CA GLU A 132 18.00 -8.48 5.01
C GLU A 132 16.77 -8.70 5.90
N ALA A 133 16.42 -7.71 6.74
CA ALA A 133 15.25 -7.80 7.59
C ALA A 133 13.93 -7.81 6.79
N ARG A 134 13.90 -7.16 5.62
CA ARG A 134 12.75 -7.21 4.69
C ARG A 134 12.59 -8.60 4.08
N ILE A 135 13.69 -9.22 3.61
CA ILE A 135 13.70 -10.58 3.05
C ILE A 135 13.20 -11.57 4.09
N GLU A 136 13.73 -11.49 5.31
CA GLU A 136 13.33 -12.36 6.42
C GLU A 136 11.83 -12.21 6.73
N ALA A 137 11.34 -10.98 6.82
CA ALA A 137 9.91 -10.70 7.07
C ALA A 137 9.00 -11.29 5.98
N VAL A 138 9.39 -11.19 4.72
CA VAL A 138 8.64 -11.73 3.57
C VAL A 138 8.70 -13.26 3.55
N PHE A 139 9.84 -13.85 3.87
CA PHE A 139 9.98 -15.31 3.99
C PHE A 139 9.02 -15.86 5.06
N HIS A 140 8.99 -15.25 6.25
CA HIS A 140 8.11 -15.70 7.34
C HIS A 140 6.62 -15.49 7.05
N ARG A 141 6.27 -14.40 6.38
CA ARG A 141 4.87 -14.06 6.10
C ARG A 141 4.30 -14.80 4.90
N ASP A 142 5.05 -14.85 3.81
CA ASP A 142 4.56 -15.25 2.49
C ASP A 142 5.20 -16.57 2.00
N GLY A 143 6.22 -17.09 2.69
CA GLY A 143 6.98 -18.26 2.29
C GLY A 143 7.84 -18.06 1.03
N LEU A 144 8.05 -16.80 0.60
CA LEU A 144 8.85 -16.50 -0.59
C LEU A 144 10.33 -16.75 -0.33
N CYS A 145 11.01 -17.42 -1.28
CA CYS A 145 12.45 -17.56 -1.20
C CYS A 145 13.17 -16.22 -1.39
N ARG A 146 14.47 -16.19 -1.05
CA ARG A 146 15.30 -14.98 -1.13
C ARG A 146 15.26 -14.33 -2.50
N ASP A 147 15.43 -15.13 -3.56
CA ASP A 147 15.51 -14.62 -4.94
C ASP A 147 14.19 -14.02 -5.41
N GLU A 148 13.06 -14.65 -5.05
CA GLU A 148 11.73 -14.13 -5.33
C GLU A 148 11.47 -12.81 -4.57
N ALA A 149 11.86 -12.74 -3.30
CA ALA A 149 11.73 -11.53 -2.50
C ALA A 149 12.55 -10.38 -3.09
N VAL A 150 13.81 -10.63 -3.43
CA VAL A 150 14.72 -9.64 -4.06
C VAL A 150 14.16 -9.17 -5.40
N SER A 151 13.71 -10.08 -6.26
CA SER A 151 13.11 -9.75 -7.56
C SER A 151 11.90 -8.81 -7.42
N ARG A 152 11.01 -9.09 -6.46
CA ARG A 152 9.86 -8.22 -6.18
C ARG A 152 10.26 -6.86 -5.59
N MET A 153 11.32 -6.81 -4.80
CA MET A 153 11.84 -5.55 -4.23
C MET A 153 12.47 -4.65 -5.28
N GLN A 154 13.12 -5.22 -6.29
CA GLN A 154 13.76 -4.47 -7.38
C GLN A 154 12.75 -3.74 -8.29
N SER A 155 11.50 -4.20 -8.35
CA SER A 155 10.43 -3.53 -9.10
C SER A 155 9.77 -2.36 -8.34
N GLN A 156 10.18 -2.11 -7.10
CA GLN A 156 9.63 -1.05 -6.26
C GLN A 156 10.55 0.16 -6.18
N PHE A 157 10.01 1.28 -5.72
CA PHE A 157 10.76 2.50 -5.45
C PHE A 157 11.97 2.23 -4.53
N GLU A 158 13.14 2.73 -4.92
CA GLU A 158 14.37 2.51 -4.18
C GLU A 158 14.36 3.27 -2.84
N PRO A 159 14.50 2.58 -1.69
CA PRO A 159 14.44 3.22 -0.37
C PRO A 159 15.50 4.32 -0.16
N ALA A 160 16.64 4.25 -0.83
CA ALA A 160 17.68 5.27 -0.78
C ALA A 160 17.23 6.63 -1.35
N LEU A 161 16.19 6.62 -2.19
CA LEU A 161 15.65 7.86 -2.78
C LEU A 161 14.61 8.55 -1.90
N LEU A 162 14.20 7.94 -0.76
CA LEU A 162 13.21 8.52 0.14
C LEU A 162 13.63 9.89 0.69
N GLU A 163 14.92 10.11 0.89
CA GLU A 163 15.45 11.41 1.37
C GLU A 163 15.24 12.54 0.38
N ARG A 164 14.99 12.22 -0.90
CA ARG A 164 14.66 13.20 -1.96
C ARG A 164 13.16 13.48 -2.06
N LYS A 165 12.34 12.73 -1.32
CA LYS A 165 10.89 12.90 -1.28
C LYS A 165 10.49 13.71 -0.06
N ASN A 166 9.47 14.53 -0.20
CA ASN A 166 8.89 15.25 0.93
C ASN A 166 8.04 14.27 1.79
N CYS A 167 8.73 13.47 2.63
CA CYS A 167 8.09 12.49 3.50
C CYS A 167 8.83 12.35 4.83
N ILE A 168 8.14 11.87 5.85
CA ILE A 168 8.73 11.48 7.14
C ILE A 168 9.21 10.03 7.01
N VAL A 169 10.51 9.81 7.10
CA VAL A 169 11.08 8.46 7.05
C VAL A 169 11.10 7.84 8.45
N VAL A 170 10.55 6.64 8.58
CA VAL A 170 10.54 5.86 9.82
C VAL A 170 11.37 4.59 9.63
N GLU A 171 12.51 4.52 10.31
CA GLU A 171 13.36 3.32 10.34
C GLU A 171 12.69 2.22 11.16
N ASN A 172 12.61 1.01 10.61
CA ASN A 172 11.95 -0.15 11.22
C ASN A 172 12.85 -1.39 11.30
N ASP A 173 14.03 -1.25 11.87
CA ASP A 173 15.00 -2.35 12.08
C ASP A 173 14.99 -2.87 13.52
N GLN A 174 14.06 -2.44 14.34
CA GLN A 174 13.92 -2.81 15.75
C GLN A 174 12.63 -3.59 15.98
N ASP A 175 12.32 -3.85 17.24
CA ASP A 175 11.09 -4.54 17.66
C ASP A 175 9.81 -3.67 17.52
N ILE A 176 8.67 -4.30 17.76
CA ILE A 176 7.36 -3.66 17.66
C ILE A 176 7.17 -2.54 18.68
N GLY A 177 7.79 -2.63 19.87
CA GLY A 177 7.74 -1.59 20.90
C GLY A 177 8.45 -0.32 20.44
N ALA A 178 9.61 -0.47 19.81
CA ALA A 178 10.32 0.65 19.21
C ALA A 178 9.52 1.30 18.07
N LEU A 179 8.84 0.49 17.25
CA LEU A 179 7.97 1.00 16.17
C LEU A 179 6.78 1.80 16.76
N TYR A 180 6.21 1.34 17.86
CA TYR A 180 5.15 2.05 18.59
C TYR A 180 5.60 3.42 19.06
N GLU A 181 6.77 3.55 19.69
CA GLU A 181 7.31 4.84 20.12
C GLU A 181 7.64 5.77 18.93
N LYS A 182 8.09 5.21 17.80
CA LYS A 182 8.29 5.97 16.56
C LYS A 182 6.98 6.47 15.99
N ALA A 183 5.90 5.69 16.05
CA ALA A 183 4.57 6.16 15.64
C ALA A 183 4.13 7.37 16.47
N LYS A 184 4.28 7.32 17.80
CA LYS A 184 4.01 8.49 18.65
C LYS A 184 4.86 9.71 18.30
N ALA A 185 6.14 9.52 18.01
CA ALA A 185 7.03 10.61 17.62
C ALA A 185 6.59 11.26 16.30
N VAL A 186 6.17 10.44 15.32
CA VAL A 186 5.63 10.92 14.04
C VAL A 186 4.35 11.73 14.24
N LEU A 187 3.43 11.25 15.09
CA LEU A 187 2.20 11.99 15.39
C LEU A 187 2.49 13.37 16.00
N ARG A 188 3.44 13.44 16.92
CA ARG A 188 3.90 14.74 17.50
C ARG A 188 4.51 15.65 16.42
N THR A 189 5.32 15.12 15.53
CA THR A 189 5.93 15.88 14.43
C THR A 189 4.88 16.45 13.47
N LEU A 190 3.78 15.73 13.29
CA LEU A 190 2.64 16.16 12.47
C LEU A 190 1.64 17.04 13.24
N GLU A 191 1.91 17.37 14.50
CA GLU A 191 1.01 18.12 15.38
C GLU A 191 -0.38 17.46 15.54
N ILE A 192 -0.41 16.13 15.52
CA ILE A 192 -1.62 15.34 15.71
C ILE A 192 -1.75 15.00 17.19
N GLU A 193 -2.82 15.48 17.81
CA GLU A 193 -3.15 15.15 19.20
C GLU A 193 -3.47 13.65 19.32
N GLN A 194 -3.00 13.02 20.39
CA GLN A 194 -3.37 11.63 20.71
C GLN A 194 -4.84 11.59 21.14
N LEU A 195 -5.59 10.66 20.54
CA LEU A 195 -6.99 10.40 20.85
C LEU A 195 -7.17 9.75 22.23
#